data_d27e7e63251252ad1a279b024d1ffb12
#
_entry.id   d27e7e63251252ad1a279b024d1ffb12
#
_cell.length_a   1.000
_cell.length_b   1.000
_cell.length_c   1.000
_cell.angle_alpha   90.00
_cell.angle_beta   90.00
_cell.angle_gamma   90.00
#
_symmetry.space_group_name_H-M   'P 1'
#
loop_
_entity.id
_entity.type
_entity.pdbx_description
1 polymer ?
#
loop_
_entity_poly.entity_id
_entity_poly.type
_entity_poly.pdbx_seq_one_letter_code
_entity_poly.pdbx_strand_id
1 'polypeptide(L)'
;LPLYRQSIDWEWYERQYSPPDVFAKTVYTWPAERIREMQSERFLSVVAQGWQNQFYSARWREAGLAPDDIRSLDDITRLPLFDSDDIKKSLERDPPYGDFHGVNSSHMQATPFKLQTSGGTTGLPRGTLSEPIAWETQALAGARAMYVQGARPGDVMQIPMTCSLANAPWLAYKACHDYLGVLPLTTGTGVVTATRQQLEFAFRYGTNLWTSFPEYLLRLASACETELDRDVRELNTKFIRSFLGPDLDGALRAELQERWGCPIYDTYGTHEVGTAGFECTHQTGMHLMEDCVYLE
;
A
#
# COMPACT_ATOMS: atom_id res chain seq x y z
N LEU A 1 -24.69 13.52 -0.36
CA LEU A 1 -23.41 12.87 -0.67
C LEU A 1 -23.25 11.61 0.19
N PRO A 2 -22.60 10.54 -0.30
CA PRO A 2 -22.26 9.36 0.52
C PRO A 2 -21.48 9.75 1.78
N LEU A 3 -21.71 9.04 2.90
CA LEU A 3 -21.04 9.30 4.17
C LEU A 3 -19.51 9.30 4.03
N TYR A 4 -18.98 8.39 3.23
CA TYR A 4 -17.57 8.32 2.91
C TYR A 4 -17.00 9.65 2.39
N ARG A 5 -17.69 10.30 1.44
CA ARG A 5 -17.26 11.60 0.90
C ARG A 5 -17.41 12.75 1.88
N GLN A 6 -18.36 12.64 2.81
CA GLN A 6 -18.57 13.66 3.84
C GLN A 6 -17.53 13.57 4.97
N SER A 7 -16.88 12.41 5.14
CA SER A 7 -15.89 12.18 6.18
C SER A 7 -14.48 12.67 5.83
N ILE A 8 -14.29 13.24 4.63
CA ILE A 8 -13.01 13.76 4.16
C ILE A 8 -13.15 15.24 3.84
N ASP A 9 -12.27 16.04 4.37
CA ASP A 9 -12.01 17.40 3.87
C ASP A 9 -11.17 17.29 2.58
N TRP A 10 -11.85 17.22 1.44
CA TRP A 10 -11.22 17.02 0.14
C TRP A 10 -10.34 18.20 -0.26
N GLU A 11 -10.69 19.43 0.13
CA GLU A 11 -9.88 20.60 -0.17
C GLU A 11 -8.54 20.56 0.57
N TRP A 12 -8.57 20.16 1.83
CA TRP A 12 -7.35 19.91 2.61
C TRP A 12 -6.56 18.74 2.02
N TYR A 13 -7.24 17.60 1.70
CA TYR A 13 -6.60 16.41 1.17
C TYR A 13 -5.84 16.70 -0.13
N GLU A 14 -6.44 17.38 -1.09
CA GLU A 14 -5.85 17.73 -2.38
C GLU A 14 -4.66 18.71 -2.24
N ARG A 15 -4.69 19.59 -1.23
CA ARG A 15 -3.54 20.43 -0.90
C ARG A 15 -2.37 19.65 -0.30
N GLN A 16 -2.65 18.61 0.49
CA GLN A 16 -1.61 17.81 1.16
C GLN A 16 -1.02 16.73 0.26
N TYR A 17 -1.84 16.16 -0.60
CA TYR A 17 -1.47 14.97 -1.37
C TYR A 17 -1.73 15.19 -2.87
N SER A 18 -0.66 15.51 -3.60
CA SER A 18 -0.75 15.74 -5.03
C SER A 18 -1.11 14.47 -5.82
N PRO A 19 -1.88 14.59 -6.92
CA PRO A 19 -2.18 13.48 -7.81
C PRO A 19 -0.92 12.91 -8.48
N PRO A 20 -0.98 11.70 -9.08
CA PRO A 20 0.20 10.97 -9.56
C PRO A 20 1.08 11.74 -10.56
N ASP A 21 0.47 12.48 -11.49
CA ASP A 21 1.20 13.23 -12.51
C ASP A 21 1.89 14.50 -11.97
N VAL A 22 1.29 15.12 -10.95
CA VAL A 22 1.89 16.25 -10.22
C VAL A 22 2.98 15.75 -9.27
N PHE A 23 2.74 14.67 -8.52
CA PHE A 23 3.73 14.03 -7.67
C PHE A 23 5.02 13.73 -8.43
N ALA A 24 4.94 13.12 -9.60
CA ALA A 24 6.09 12.75 -10.41
C ALA A 24 6.95 13.97 -10.85
N LYS A 25 6.39 15.16 -10.85
CA LYS A 25 7.08 16.41 -11.22
C LYS A 25 7.45 17.29 -10.04
N THR A 26 6.98 16.96 -8.85
CA THR A 26 7.15 17.76 -7.63
C THR A 26 7.78 16.93 -6.51
N VAL A 27 7.01 16.37 -5.59
CA VAL A 27 7.51 15.65 -4.40
C VAL A 27 8.58 14.62 -4.75
N TYR A 28 8.36 13.85 -5.81
CA TYR A 28 9.30 12.83 -6.29
C TYR A 28 10.67 13.37 -6.69
N THR A 29 10.75 14.67 -7.01
CA THR A 29 11.99 15.33 -7.48
C THR A 29 12.48 16.43 -6.53
N TRP A 30 11.86 16.58 -5.36
CA TRP A 30 12.29 17.59 -4.40
C TRP A 30 13.66 17.26 -3.80
N PRO A 31 14.47 18.29 -3.47
CA PRO A 31 15.70 18.09 -2.74
C PRO A 31 15.41 17.61 -1.31
N ALA A 32 16.37 16.88 -0.74
CA ALA A 32 16.24 16.24 0.58
C ALA A 32 15.84 17.22 1.70
N GLU A 33 16.34 18.45 1.65
CA GLU A 33 16.03 19.49 2.64
C GLU A 33 14.53 19.79 2.67
N ARG A 34 13.93 19.96 1.49
CA ARG A 34 12.49 20.25 1.37
C ARG A 34 11.63 19.07 1.80
N ILE A 35 12.05 17.84 1.49
CA ILE A 35 11.41 16.62 1.98
C ILE A 35 11.43 16.60 3.50
N ARG A 36 12.59 16.87 4.11
CA ARG A 36 12.75 16.85 5.57
C ARG A 36 11.93 17.93 6.28
N GLU A 37 11.81 19.11 5.71
CA GLU A 37 10.92 20.18 6.23
C GLU A 37 9.47 19.69 6.28
N MET A 38 8.95 19.18 5.16
CA MET A 38 7.60 18.61 5.08
C MET A 38 7.40 17.45 6.04
N GLN A 39 8.37 16.54 6.13
CA GLN A 39 8.32 15.40 7.07
C GLN A 39 8.27 15.88 8.53
N SER A 40 9.05 16.91 8.88
CA SER A 40 9.04 17.47 10.23
C SER A 40 7.68 18.07 10.59
N GLU A 41 7.06 18.83 9.69
CA GLU A 41 5.71 19.38 9.89
C GLU A 41 4.67 18.27 10.09
N ARG A 42 4.68 17.25 9.23
CA ARG A 42 3.75 16.11 9.32
C ARG A 42 3.97 15.27 10.58
N PHE A 43 5.23 15.03 10.92
CA PHE A 43 5.61 14.32 12.14
C PHE A 43 5.05 15.00 13.39
N LEU A 44 5.22 16.32 13.52
CA LEU A 44 4.68 17.07 14.65
C LEU A 44 3.15 17.00 14.73
N SER A 45 2.46 17.00 13.58
CA SER A 45 1.01 16.80 13.53
C SER A 45 0.61 15.40 14.03
N VAL A 46 1.34 14.36 13.62
CA VAL A 46 1.11 12.97 14.08
C VAL A 46 1.40 12.83 15.58
N VAL A 47 2.46 13.46 16.08
CA VAL A 47 2.77 13.49 17.53
C VAL A 47 1.65 14.15 18.32
N ALA A 48 1.13 15.29 17.85
CA ALA A 48 0.01 15.96 18.48
C ALA A 48 -1.26 15.09 18.55
N GLN A 49 -1.56 14.32 17.51
CA GLN A 49 -2.64 13.33 17.52
C GLN A 49 -2.35 12.16 18.46
N GLY A 50 -1.10 11.67 18.48
CA GLY A 50 -0.67 10.60 19.38
C GLY A 50 -0.86 10.97 20.87
N TRP A 51 -0.64 12.22 21.24
CA TRP A 51 -0.92 12.69 22.61
C TRP A 51 -2.40 12.60 23.02
N GLN A 52 -3.32 12.64 22.06
CA GLN A 52 -4.76 12.47 22.29
C GLN A 52 -5.16 10.99 22.39
N ASN A 53 -4.32 10.08 21.94
CA ASN A 53 -4.56 8.65 21.98
C ASN A 53 -3.93 8.03 23.24
N GLN A 54 -4.73 7.27 24.02
CA GLN A 54 -4.29 6.67 25.28
C GLN A 54 -3.15 5.67 25.10
N PHE A 55 -3.13 4.90 24.03
CA PHE A 55 -2.10 3.91 23.74
C PHE A 55 -0.70 4.55 23.63
N TYR A 56 -0.59 5.67 22.92
CA TYR A 56 0.68 6.38 22.73
C TYR A 56 1.00 7.27 23.92
N SER A 57 0.07 8.10 24.37
CA SER A 57 0.31 9.10 25.41
C SER A 57 0.65 8.49 26.77
N ALA A 58 0.16 7.30 27.11
CA ALA A 58 0.54 6.60 28.32
C ALA A 58 2.03 6.19 28.28
N ARG A 59 2.47 5.57 27.19
CA ARG A 59 3.88 5.18 26.98
C ARG A 59 4.82 6.37 27.01
N TRP A 60 4.43 7.46 26.38
CA TRP A 60 5.26 8.67 26.32
C TRP A 60 5.42 9.31 27.69
N ARG A 61 4.34 9.36 28.50
CA ARG A 61 4.42 9.82 29.90
C ARG A 61 5.27 8.88 30.76
N GLU A 62 5.16 7.57 30.57
CA GLU A 62 5.99 6.60 31.27
C GLU A 62 7.48 6.75 30.94
N ALA A 63 7.80 7.13 29.70
CA ALA A 63 9.14 7.50 29.27
C ALA A 63 9.58 8.90 29.76
N GLY A 64 8.76 9.61 30.52
CA GLY A 64 9.07 10.92 31.07
C GLY A 64 8.89 12.07 30.07
N LEU A 65 8.17 11.87 28.96
CA LEU A 65 7.92 12.90 27.96
C LEU A 65 6.67 13.73 28.27
N ALA A 66 6.74 15.01 27.94
CA ALA A 66 5.63 15.96 27.94
C ALA A 66 5.31 16.40 26.48
N PRO A 67 4.09 16.94 26.20
CA PRO A 67 3.69 17.34 24.84
C PRO A 67 4.67 18.26 24.11
N ASP A 68 5.36 19.16 24.83
CA ASP A 68 6.27 20.16 24.25
C ASP A 68 7.72 19.66 24.11
N ASP A 69 8.00 18.40 24.47
CA ASP A 69 9.36 17.85 24.42
C ASP A 69 9.80 17.43 23.00
N ILE A 70 8.84 17.13 22.13
CA ILE A 70 9.07 16.75 20.74
C ILE A 70 8.81 17.98 19.88
N ARG A 71 9.87 18.51 19.23
CA ARG A 71 9.83 19.80 18.53
C ARG A 71 10.23 19.71 17.06
N SER A 72 10.83 18.62 16.66
CA SER A 72 11.25 18.38 15.28
C SER A 72 11.33 16.87 15.00
N LEU A 73 11.53 16.52 13.74
CA LEU A 73 11.76 15.12 13.34
C LEU A 73 13.03 14.54 13.99
N ASP A 74 14.01 15.35 14.38
CA ASP A 74 15.22 14.90 15.07
C ASP A 74 14.94 14.30 16.45
N ASP A 75 13.80 14.65 17.05
CA ASP A 75 13.38 14.12 18.35
C ASP A 75 12.67 12.74 18.24
N ILE A 76 12.51 12.18 17.04
CA ILE A 76 11.75 10.91 16.84
C ILE A 76 12.31 9.77 17.68
N THR A 77 13.62 9.67 17.83
CA THR A 77 14.32 8.65 18.62
C THR A 77 14.02 8.71 20.13
N ARG A 78 13.43 9.80 20.61
CA ARG A 78 12.98 9.96 22.00
C ARG A 78 11.65 9.29 22.26
N LEU A 79 10.87 9.03 21.20
CA LEU A 79 9.59 8.34 21.31
C LEU A 79 9.82 6.85 21.52
N PRO A 80 9.24 6.23 22.57
CA PRO A 80 9.41 4.80 22.81
C PRO A 80 8.74 3.99 21.69
N LEU A 81 9.44 2.99 21.21
CA LEU A 81 8.92 2.03 20.24
C LEU A 81 7.82 1.16 20.88
N PHE A 82 6.99 0.59 20.04
CA PHE A 82 6.05 -0.46 20.40
C PHE A 82 6.13 -1.59 19.37
N ASP A 83 5.77 -2.78 19.78
CA ASP A 83 5.84 -3.98 18.96
C ASP A 83 4.49 -4.73 18.86
N SER A 84 4.53 -5.91 18.25
CA SER A 84 3.32 -6.74 18.09
C SER A 84 2.73 -7.23 19.41
N ASP A 85 3.53 -7.36 20.47
CA ASP A 85 3.05 -7.79 21.78
C ASP A 85 2.33 -6.65 22.51
N ASP A 86 2.77 -5.41 22.31
CA ASP A 86 2.07 -4.23 22.79
C ASP A 86 0.68 -4.09 22.13
N ILE A 87 0.60 -4.37 20.83
CA ILE A 87 -0.69 -4.39 20.10
C ILE A 87 -1.59 -5.51 20.62
N LYS A 88 -1.07 -6.71 20.90
CA LYS A 88 -1.86 -7.81 21.50
C LYS A 88 -2.43 -7.41 22.86
N LYS A 89 -1.60 -6.82 23.73
CA LYS A 89 -2.06 -6.31 25.03
C LYS A 89 -3.14 -5.24 24.89
N SER A 90 -3.03 -4.39 23.88
CA SER A 90 -4.06 -3.40 23.55
C SER A 90 -5.38 -4.08 23.17
N LEU A 91 -5.34 -5.08 22.29
CA LEU A 91 -6.53 -5.86 21.89
C LEU A 91 -7.17 -6.63 23.04
N GLU A 92 -6.37 -7.16 23.98
CA GLU A 92 -6.87 -7.84 25.19
C GLU A 92 -7.52 -6.88 26.16
N ARG A 93 -6.98 -5.64 26.29
CA ARG A 93 -7.48 -4.61 27.19
C ARG A 93 -8.77 -3.97 26.68
N ASP A 94 -8.85 -3.70 25.37
CA ASP A 94 -9.98 -3.02 24.71
C ASP A 94 -10.45 -3.76 23.45
N PRO A 95 -11.13 -4.92 23.62
CA PRO A 95 -11.61 -5.70 22.49
C PRO A 95 -12.82 -5.04 21.81
N PRO A 96 -13.04 -5.27 20.50
CA PRO A 96 -12.27 -6.14 19.63
C PRO A 96 -11.13 -5.44 18.85
N TYR A 97 -11.00 -4.12 18.97
CA TYR A 97 -10.13 -3.33 18.09
C TYR A 97 -8.85 -2.84 18.75
N GLY A 98 -8.76 -2.87 20.08
CA GLY A 98 -7.68 -2.24 20.83
C GLY A 98 -7.80 -0.71 20.88
N ASP A 99 -7.07 -0.09 21.79
CA ASP A 99 -7.04 1.36 21.96
C ASP A 99 -5.98 2.05 21.06
N PHE A 100 -5.12 1.29 20.38
CA PHE A 100 -4.06 1.86 19.53
C PHE A 100 -4.57 2.62 18.30
N HIS A 101 -5.76 2.32 17.79
CA HIS A 101 -6.37 3.09 16.71
C HIS A 101 -6.94 4.44 17.18
N GLY A 102 -7.21 4.62 18.46
CA GLY A 102 -7.93 5.79 18.98
C GLY A 102 -9.40 5.83 18.55
N VAL A 103 -9.96 4.72 18.08
CA VAL A 103 -11.35 4.61 17.59
C VAL A 103 -12.26 4.13 18.71
N ASN A 104 -13.38 4.81 18.91
CA ASN A 104 -14.42 4.40 19.83
C ASN A 104 -15.78 4.24 19.13
N SER A 105 -16.80 3.79 19.86
CA SER A 105 -18.13 3.52 19.31
C SER A 105 -18.77 4.73 18.64
N SER A 106 -18.55 5.95 19.14
CA SER A 106 -19.09 7.16 18.53
C SER A 106 -18.40 7.52 17.23
N HIS A 107 -17.08 7.31 17.13
CA HIS A 107 -16.34 7.44 15.85
C HIS A 107 -16.88 6.46 14.80
N MET A 108 -17.12 5.21 15.18
CA MET A 108 -17.65 4.21 14.24
C MET A 108 -19.07 4.51 13.75
N GLN A 109 -19.86 5.27 14.50
CA GLN A 109 -21.18 5.72 14.05
C GLN A 109 -21.09 6.90 13.06
N ALA A 110 -20.06 7.73 13.16
CA ALA A 110 -19.89 8.95 12.39
C ALA A 110 -19.02 8.76 11.13
N THR A 111 -18.10 7.79 11.15
CA THR A 111 -17.09 7.59 10.11
C THR A 111 -17.12 6.15 9.60
N PRO A 112 -17.18 5.92 8.29
CA PRO A 112 -17.13 4.58 7.72
C PRO A 112 -15.69 4.05 7.74
N PHE A 113 -15.42 3.07 8.59
CA PHE A 113 -14.12 2.40 8.65
C PHE A 113 -14.07 1.18 7.75
N LYS A 114 -12.89 0.92 7.20
CA LYS A 114 -12.55 -0.36 6.57
C LYS A 114 -11.73 -1.20 7.55
N LEU A 115 -12.20 -2.42 7.82
CA LEU A 115 -11.41 -3.42 8.54
C LEU A 115 -10.59 -4.25 7.55
N GLN A 116 -9.33 -4.42 7.86
CA GLN A 116 -8.40 -5.29 7.14
C GLN A 116 -7.56 -6.08 8.14
N THR A 117 -7.03 -7.23 7.74
CA THR A 117 -6.23 -8.07 8.63
C THR A 117 -4.90 -8.45 8.00
N SER A 118 -3.86 -8.52 8.81
CA SER A 118 -2.62 -9.20 8.43
C SER A 118 -2.85 -10.71 8.35
N GLY A 119 -2.09 -11.42 7.50
CA GLY A 119 -2.12 -12.88 7.41
C GLY A 119 -1.49 -13.53 8.65
N GLY A 120 -2.19 -13.53 9.78
CA GLY A 120 -1.67 -14.06 11.05
C GLY A 120 -1.29 -15.54 10.95
N THR A 121 -0.01 -15.86 11.09
CA THR A 121 0.51 -17.24 11.11
C THR A 121 0.40 -17.90 12.50
N THR A 122 0.13 -17.14 13.55
CA THR A 122 0.23 -17.58 14.95
C THR A 122 -1.00 -17.30 15.80
N GLY A 123 -2.20 -17.20 15.21
CA GLY A 123 -3.45 -16.95 15.96
C GLY A 123 -4.49 -16.17 15.15
N LEU A 124 -5.41 -15.49 15.83
CA LEU A 124 -6.37 -14.61 15.16
C LEU A 124 -5.62 -13.48 14.45
N PRO A 125 -5.90 -13.23 13.17
CA PRO A 125 -5.28 -12.13 12.43
C PRO A 125 -5.54 -10.78 13.12
N ARG A 126 -4.50 -9.96 13.20
CA ARG A 126 -4.63 -8.60 13.73
C ARG A 126 -5.46 -7.75 12.79
N GLY A 127 -6.56 -7.19 13.32
CA GLY A 127 -7.39 -6.22 12.61
C GLY A 127 -6.76 -4.83 12.63
N THR A 128 -6.77 -4.16 11.50
CA THR A 128 -6.41 -2.74 11.35
C THR A 128 -7.63 -1.99 10.80
N LEU A 129 -8.00 -0.91 11.45
CA LEU A 129 -9.06 -0.02 11.00
C LEU A 129 -8.46 1.13 10.19
N SER A 130 -8.92 1.30 8.97
CA SER A 130 -8.59 2.46 8.14
C SER A 130 -9.80 3.37 8.01
N GLU A 131 -9.64 4.62 8.41
CA GLU A 131 -10.60 5.67 8.11
C GLU A 131 -10.52 6.07 6.62
N PRO A 132 -11.52 6.81 6.08
CA PRO A 132 -11.57 7.18 4.68
C PRO A 132 -10.30 7.87 4.17
N ILE A 133 -9.75 8.82 4.92
CA ILE A 133 -8.55 9.56 4.50
C ILE A 133 -7.31 8.66 4.44
N ALA A 134 -7.13 7.75 5.40
CA ALA A 134 -6.04 6.80 5.40
C ALA A 134 -6.13 5.85 4.20
N TRP A 135 -7.35 5.40 3.86
CA TRP A 135 -7.54 4.53 2.71
C TRP A 135 -7.33 5.26 1.38
N GLU A 136 -7.73 6.54 1.26
CA GLU A 136 -7.41 7.36 0.09
C GLU A 136 -5.88 7.53 -0.06
N THR A 137 -5.19 7.90 1.02
CA THR A 137 -3.75 8.15 0.99
C THR A 137 -2.95 6.88 0.62
N GLN A 138 -3.33 5.72 1.17
CA GLN A 138 -2.71 4.45 0.83
C GLN A 138 -2.91 4.08 -0.67
N ALA A 139 -4.10 4.28 -1.20
CA ALA A 139 -4.39 4.02 -2.62
C ALA A 139 -3.66 5.00 -3.53
N LEU A 140 -3.61 6.28 -3.16
CA LEU A 140 -2.88 7.31 -3.89
C LEU A 140 -1.37 7.02 -3.93
N ALA A 141 -0.77 6.56 -2.82
CA ALA A 141 0.63 6.14 -2.80
C ALA A 141 0.91 5.01 -3.80
N GLY A 142 0.02 4.01 -3.86
CA GLY A 142 0.09 2.95 -4.88
C GLY A 142 -0.06 3.48 -6.31
N ALA A 143 -0.97 4.43 -6.52
CA ALA A 143 -1.18 5.05 -7.83
C ALA A 143 0.03 5.85 -8.31
N ARG A 144 0.67 6.60 -7.41
CA ARG A 144 1.90 7.35 -7.70
C ARG A 144 3.04 6.44 -8.12
N ALA A 145 3.25 5.34 -7.38
CA ALA A 145 4.23 4.32 -7.72
C ALA A 145 3.98 3.76 -9.13
N MET A 146 2.75 3.33 -9.42
CA MET A 146 2.36 2.80 -10.73
C MET A 146 2.51 3.82 -11.85
N TYR A 147 2.20 5.10 -11.59
CA TYR A 147 2.38 6.17 -12.57
C TYR A 147 3.87 6.38 -12.94
N VAL A 148 4.76 6.39 -11.95
CA VAL A 148 6.22 6.47 -12.16
C VAL A 148 6.72 5.25 -12.91
N GLN A 149 6.17 4.06 -12.65
CA GLN A 149 6.47 2.81 -13.35
C GLN A 149 5.93 2.75 -14.79
N GLY A 150 5.06 3.67 -15.18
CA GLY A 150 4.58 3.78 -16.56
C GLY A 150 3.10 3.49 -16.80
N ALA A 151 2.29 3.27 -15.75
CA ALA A 151 0.84 3.12 -15.90
C ALA A 151 0.21 4.42 -16.40
N ARG A 152 -0.76 4.31 -17.30
CA ARG A 152 -1.46 5.46 -17.92
C ARG A 152 -2.95 5.14 -18.06
N PRO A 153 -3.81 6.18 -18.19
CA PRO A 153 -5.22 5.98 -18.49
C PRO A 153 -5.40 5.11 -19.75
N GLY A 154 -6.33 4.17 -19.66
CA GLY A 154 -6.63 3.22 -20.74
C GLY A 154 -5.82 1.91 -20.65
N ASP A 155 -4.83 1.78 -19.77
CA ASP A 155 -4.21 0.50 -19.48
C ASP A 155 -5.18 -0.44 -18.76
N VAL A 156 -4.90 -1.73 -18.79
CA VAL A 156 -5.69 -2.78 -18.14
C VAL A 156 -4.79 -3.54 -17.18
N MET A 157 -5.09 -3.48 -15.89
CA MET A 157 -4.33 -4.19 -14.85
C MET A 157 -5.08 -5.41 -14.34
N GLN A 158 -4.48 -6.57 -14.43
CA GLN A 158 -4.99 -7.76 -13.79
C GLN A 158 -4.44 -7.91 -12.38
N ILE A 159 -5.35 -8.22 -11.44
CA ILE A 159 -5.08 -8.35 -10.01
C ILE A 159 -5.48 -9.78 -9.59
N PRO A 160 -4.62 -10.79 -9.81
CA PRO A 160 -4.90 -12.18 -9.45
C PRO A 160 -4.67 -12.43 -7.96
N MET A 161 -5.20 -11.55 -7.12
CA MET A 161 -5.22 -11.63 -5.66
C MET A 161 -6.65 -11.50 -5.17
N THR A 162 -7.04 -12.29 -4.17
CA THR A 162 -8.41 -12.27 -3.66
C THR A 162 -8.69 -10.99 -2.88
N CYS A 163 -9.68 -10.23 -3.31
CA CYS A 163 -10.26 -9.13 -2.55
C CYS A 163 -11.01 -9.68 -1.33
N SER A 164 -10.33 -9.71 -0.20
CA SER A 164 -10.85 -10.22 1.08
C SER A 164 -10.52 -9.21 2.20
N LEU A 165 -10.18 -9.67 3.39
CA LEU A 165 -9.65 -8.81 4.45
C LEU A 165 -8.18 -8.36 4.18
N ALA A 166 -7.49 -8.95 3.21
CA ALA A 166 -6.18 -8.48 2.77
C ALA A 166 -6.28 -7.11 2.08
N ASN A 167 -5.36 -6.20 2.38
CA ASN A 167 -5.43 -4.82 1.90
C ASN A 167 -4.94 -4.63 0.46
N ALA A 168 -3.86 -5.31 0.07
CA ALA A 168 -3.15 -5.06 -1.18
C ALA A 168 -4.03 -5.10 -2.45
N PRO A 169 -4.93 -6.10 -2.68
CA PRO A 169 -5.75 -6.12 -3.88
C PRO A 169 -6.77 -4.96 -3.93
N TRP A 170 -7.30 -4.55 -2.77
CA TRP A 170 -8.20 -3.41 -2.69
C TRP A 170 -7.49 -2.08 -2.99
N LEU A 171 -6.26 -1.93 -2.51
CA LEU A 171 -5.44 -0.75 -2.82
C LEU A 171 -5.08 -0.70 -4.30
N ALA A 172 -4.69 -1.83 -4.89
CA ALA A 172 -4.40 -1.91 -6.32
C ALA A 172 -5.65 -1.56 -7.16
N TYR A 173 -6.83 -2.12 -6.80
CA TYR A 173 -8.09 -1.77 -7.45
C TYR A 173 -8.35 -0.26 -7.39
N LYS A 174 -8.34 0.31 -6.18
CA LYS A 174 -8.65 1.72 -5.96
C LYS A 174 -7.65 2.65 -6.63
N ALA A 175 -6.36 2.33 -6.58
CA ALA A 175 -5.31 3.08 -7.26
C ALA A 175 -5.51 3.12 -8.78
N CYS A 176 -5.86 2.00 -9.39
CA CYS A 176 -6.17 1.90 -10.83
C CYS A 176 -7.42 2.70 -11.18
N HIS A 177 -8.51 2.42 -10.49
CA HIS A 177 -9.84 2.95 -10.81
C HIS A 177 -9.97 4.44 -10.50
N ASP A 178 -9.63 4.84 -9.27
CA ASP A 178 -9.97 6.18 -8.78
C ASP A 178 -8.91 7.23 -9.18
N TYR A 179 -7.65 6.82 -9.37
CA TYR A 179 -6.53 7.75 -9.54
C TYR A 179 -5.85 7.69 -10.91
N LEU A 180 -5.86 6.53 -11.58
CA LEU A 180 -5.08 6.34 -12.80
C LEU A 180 -5.91 6.24 -14.08
N GLY A 181 -7.21 5.97 -13.99
CA GLY A 181 -8.03 5.63 -15.17
C GLY A 181 -7.58 4.34 -15.85
N VAL A 182 -6.96 3.44 -15.09
CA VAL A 182 -6.57 2.08 -15.48
C VAL A 182 -7.73 1.14 -15.18
N LEU A 183 -8.10 0.27 -16.11
CA LEU A 183 -9.18 -0.71 -15.90
C LEU A 183 -8.68 -1.86 -15.01
N PRO A 184 -9.19 -2.03 -13.77
CA PRO A 184 -8.76 -3.14 -12.91
C PRO A 184 -9.58 -4.40 -13.17
N LEU A 185 -8.92 -5.53 -13.43
CA LEU A 185 -9.52 -6.87 -13.50
C LEU A 185 -9.17 -7.65 -12.22
N THR A 186 -10.08 -7.67 -11.26
CA THR A 186 -9.93 -8.39 -9.99
C THR A 186 -10.34 -9.84 -10.15
N THR A 187 -9.45 -10.68 -10.68
CA THR A 187 -9.75 -12.08 -10.95
C THR A 187 -9.66 -12.99 -9.73
N GLY A 188 -9.06 -12.52 -8.64
CA GLY A 188 -8.78 -13.36 -7.48
C GLY A 188 -7.68 -14.39 -7.78
N THR A 189 -7.43 -15.28 -6.82
CA THR A 189 -6.48 -16.39 -7.02
C THR A 189 -7.07 -17.47 -7.94
N GLY A 190 -6.23 -18.44 -8.34
CA GLY A 190 -6.66 -19.59 -9.16
C GLY A 190 -7.76 -20.47 -8.53
N VAL A 191 -8.05 -20.26 -7.25
CA VAL A 191 -9.20 -20.90 -6.55
C VAL A 191 -10.51 -20.17 -6.83
N VAL A 192 -10.46 -18.84 -6.99
CA VAL A 192 -11.65 -18.02 -7.29
C VAL A 192 -11.97 -18.05 -8.77
N THR A 193 -10.97 -17.80 -9.61
CA THR A 193 -11.07 -17.88 -11.07
C THR A 193 -9.96 -18.80 -11.57
N ALA A 194 -10.30 -19.88 -12.24
CA ALA A 194 -9.30 -20.85 -12.74
C ALA A 194 -8.18 -20.17 -13.51
N THR A 195 -6.93 -20.59 -13.32
CA THR A 195 -5.74 -19.98 -13.91
C THR A 195 -5.86 -19.82 -15.43
N ARG A 196 -6.35 -20.85 -16.12
CA ARG A 196 -6.65 -20.80 -17.56
C ARG A 196 -7.61 -19.64 -17.90
N GLN A 197 -8.72 -19.54 -17.16
CA GLN A 197 -9.74 -18.51 -17.41
C GLN A 197 -9.19 -17.09 -17.17
N GLN A 198 -8.29 -16.93 -16.19
CA GLN A 198 -7.61 -15.65 -15.96
C GLN A 198 -6.75 -15.22 -17.15
N LEU A 199 -6.07 -16.16 -17.77
CA LEU A 199 -5.29 -15.91 -18.99
C LEU A 199 -6.19 -15.62 -20.19
N GLU A 200 -7.30 -16.36 -20.35
CA GLU A 200 -8.31 -16.07 -21.38
C GLU A 200 -8.87 -14.65 -21.24
N PHE A 201 -9.13 -14.20 -20.01
CA PHE A 201 -9.53 -12.81 -19.73
C PHE A 201 -8.41 -11.82 -20.08
N ALA A 202 -7.16 -12.14 -19.74
CA ALA A 202 -6.03 -11.27 -20.06
C ALA A 202 -5.92 -11.01 -21.56
N PHE A 203 -5.98 -12.06 -22.38
CA PHE A 203 -5.98 -11.92 -23.83
C PHE A 203 -7.21 -11.21 -24.37
N ARG A 204 -8.39 -11.51 -23.82
CA ARG A 204 -9.65 -10.93 -24.28
C ARG A 204 -9.76 -9.44 -24.00
N TYR A 205 -9.31 -9.00 -22.83
CA TYR A 205 -9.44 -7.60 -22.39
C TYR A 205 -8.18 -6.78 -22.56
N GLY A 206 -7.12 -7.36 -23.14
CA GLY A 206 -5.88 -6.66 -23.41
C GLY A 206 -5.12 -6.26 -22.15
N THR A 207 -5.04 -7.17 -21.17
CA THR A 207 -4.25 -6.95 -19.97
C THR A 207 -2.80 -6.66 -20.33
N ASN A 208 -2.30 -5.50 -19.90
CA ASN A 208 -0.93 -5.07 -20.13
C ASN A 208 -0.20 -4.64 -18.86
N LEU A 209 -0.84 -4.71 -17.70
CA LEU A 209 -0.27 -4.49 -16.39
C LEU A 209 -0.70 -5.62 -15.44
N TRP A 210 0.18 -6.00 -14.52
CA TRP A 210 -0.10 -7.04 -13.54
C TRP A 210 0.39 -6.64 -12.15
N THR A 211 -0.32 -7.13 -11.11
CA THR A 211 0.19 -7.08 -9.74
C THR A 211 -0.15 -8.38 -9.02
N SER A 212 0.88 -9.13 -8.60
CA SER A 212 0.72 -10.43 -7.92
C SER A 212 1.99 -10.85 -7.22
N PHE A 213 1.93 -11.98 -6.51
CA PHE A 213 3.08 -12.65 -5.92
C PHE A 213 3.89 -13.42 -6.99
N PRO A 214 5.21 -13.53 -6.82
CA PRO A 214 6.11 -14.14 -7.80
C PRO A 214 5.71 -15.56 -8.22
N GLU A 215 5.37 -16.41 -7.24
CA GLU A 215 5.04 -17.81 -7.47
C GLU A 215 3.81 -17.97 -8.35
N TYR A 216 2.84 -17.06 -8.20
CA TYR A 216 1.63 -17.11 -9.02
C TYR A 216 1.88 -16.57 -10.44
N LEU A 217 2.78 -15.61 -10.58
CA LEU A 217 3.21 -15.11 -11.90
C LEU A 217 3.94 -16.20 -12.70
N LEU A 218 4.83 -16.97 -12.05
CA LEU A 218 5.48 -18.13 -12.67
C LEU A 218 4.46 -19.20 -13.08
N ARG A 219 3.47 -19.48 -12.22
CA ARG A 219 2.38 -20.39 -12.53
C ARG A 219 1.54 -19.93 -13.72
N LEU A 220 1.20 -18.63 -13.79
CA LEU A 220 0.45 -18.06 -14.92
C LEU A 220 1.24 -18.22 -16.24
N ALA A 221 2.54 -17.93 -16.25
CA ALA A 221 3.38 -18.11 -17.43
C ALA A 221 3.39 -19.57 -17.88
N SER A 222 3.63 -20.52 -16.96
CA SER A 222 3.62 -21.96 -17.29
C SER A 222 2.24 -22.45 -17.76
N ALA A 223 1.15 -21.97 -17.15
CA ALA A 223 -0.20 -22.33 -17.58
C ALA A 223 -0.56 -21.77 -18.96
N CYS A 224 -0.02 -20.61 -19.32
CA CYS A 224 -0.20 -20.04 -20.66
C CYS A 224 0.34 -20.99 -21.74
N GLU A 225 1.53 -21.55 -21.52
CA GLU A 225 2.15 -22.52 -22.43
C GLU A 225 1.39 -23.85 -22.42
N THR A 226 1.12 -24.41 -21.24
CA THR A 226 0.62 -25.79 -21.13
C THR A 226 -0.90 -25.94 -21.32
N GLU A 227 -1.69 -24.90 -21.02
CA GLU A 227 -3.14 -24.97 -21.08
C GLU A 227 -3.74 -24.19 -22.27
N LEU A 228 -3.04 -23.18 -22.80
CA LEU A 228 -3.49 -22.35 -23.92
C LEU A 228 -2.67 -22.54 -25.20
N ASP A 229 -1.53 -23.25 -25.14
CA ASP A 229 -0.56 -23.37 -26.24
C ASP A 229 -0.12 -21.98 -26.79
N ARG A 230 0.14 -21.05 -25.84
CA ARG A 230 0.50 -19.65 -26.12
C ARG A 230 1.65 -19.19 -25.25
N ASP A 231 2.41 -18.22 -25.75
CA ASP A 231 3.43 -17.52 -24.97
C ASP A 231 2.80 -16.34 -24.20
N VAL A 232 3.07 -16.25 -22.89
CA VAL A 232 2.56 -15.13 -22.06
C VAL A 232 3.08 -13.77 -22.55
N ARG A 233 4.23 -13.73 -23.25
CA ARG A 233 4.79 -12.53 -23.86
C ARG A 233 3.92 -11.93 -24.97
N GLU A 234 3.02 -12.70 -25.54
CA GLU A 234 2.03 -12.22 -26.51
C GLU A 234 1.04 -11.20 -25.92
N LEU A 235 0.91 -11.14 -24.59
CA LEU A 235 0.13 -10.11 -23.89
C LEU A 235 0.73 -8.72 -24.02
N ASN A 236 2.01 -8.60 -24.44
CA ASN A 236 2.72 -7.32 -24.51
C ASN A 236 2.66 -6.53 -23.21
N THR A 237 2.90 -7.22 -22.10
CA THR A 237 2.87 -6.64 -20.75
C THR A 237 3.89 -5.51 -20.65
N LYS A 238 3.46 -4.33 -20.21
CA LYS A 238 4.34 -3.17 -20.03
C LYS A 238 5.24 -3.35 -18.81
N PHE A 239 4.68 -3.78 -17.70
CA PHE A 239 5.40 -4.12 -16.48
C PHE A 239 4.52 -4.95 -15.54
N ILE A 240 5.17 -5.57 -14.58
CA ILE A 240 4.54 -6.28 -13.46
C ILE A 240 5.02 -5.66 -12.15
N ARG A 241 4.11 -5.43 -11.21
CA ARG A 241 4.43 -5.15 -9.81
C ARG A 241 4.36 -6.44 -9.01
N SER A 242 5.38 -6.68 -8.22
CA SER A 242 5.42 -7.87 -7.37
C SER A 242 5.97 -7.54 -5.98
N PHE A 243 5.84 -8.48 -5.05
CA PHE A 243 6.43 -8.45 -3.73
C PHE A 243 7.54 -9.50 -3.74
N LEU A 244 8.71 -9.13 -4.26
CA LEU A 244 9.81 -10.08 -4.47
C LEU A 244 10.42 -10.56 -3.15
N GLY A 245 10.33 -9.76 -2.08
CA GLY A 245 10.95 -10.07 -0.81
C GLY A 245 12.48 -10.10 -0.92
N PRO A 246 13.16 -10.94 -0.11
CA PRO A 246 14.62 -10.98 -0.09
C PRO A 246 15.20 -11.79 -1.28
N ASP A 247 15.06 -11.24 -2.49
CA ASP A 247 15.68 -11.77 -3.72
C ASP A 247 17.14 -11.27 -3.83
N LEU A 248 17.99 -11.74 -2.92
CA LEU A 248 19.33 -11.19 -2.70
C LEU A 248 20.27 -11.36 -3.89
N ASP A 249 20.09 -12.40 -4.69
CA ASP A 249 20.89 -12.68 -5.89
C ASP A 249 20.20 -12.25 -7.18
N GLY A 250 18.97 -11.76 -7.10
CA GLY A 250 18.17 -11.30 -8.24
C GLY A 250 17.67 -12.43 -9.15
N ALA A 251 17.82 -13.70 -8.74
CA ALA A 251 17.48 -14.85 -9.58
C ALA A 251 15.98 -14.95 -9.86
N LEU A 252 15.13 -14.70 -8.86
CA LEU A 252 13.68 -14.75 -9.02
C LEU A 252 13.19 -13.66 -9.97
N ARG A 253 13.71 -12.45 -9.84
CA ARG A 253 13.41 -11.33 -10.75
C ARG A 253 13.83 -11.68 -12.17
N ALA A 254 15.05 -12.19 -12.36
CA ALA A 254 15.59 -12.55 -13.67
C ALA A 254 14.72 -13.60 -14.36
N GLU A 255 14.31 -14.66 -13.64
CA GLU A 255 13.40 -15.68 -14.17
C GLU A 255 12.04 -15.09 -14.59
N LEU A 256 11.45 -14.24 -13.76
CA LEU A 256 10.18 -13.58 -14.07
C LEU A 256 10.31 -12.68 -15.32
N GLN A 257 11.38 -11.88 -15.41
CA GLN A 257 11.62 -11.00 -16.55
C GLN A 257 11.84 -11.79 -17.85
N GLU A 258 12.57 -12.92 -17.79
CA GLU A 258 12.75 -13.80 -18.94
C GLU A 258 11.42 -14.39 -19.41
N ARG A 259 10.61 -14.92 -18.49
CA ARG A 259 9.33 -15.54 -18.85
C ARG A 259 8.30 -14.57 -19.38
N TRP A 260 8.18 -13.39 -18.77
CA TRP A 260 7.16 -12.40 -19.15
C TRP A 260 7.61 -11.41 -20.22
N GLY A 261 8.92 -11.29 -20.46
CA GLY A 261 9.49 -10.35 -21.42
C GLY A 261 9.27 -8.87 -21.06
N CYS A 262 9.12 -8.55 -19.76
CA CYS A 262 8.85 -7.20 -19.30
C CYS A 262 9.54 -6.89 -17.96
N PRO A 263 9.68 -5.61 -17.57
CA PRO A 263 10.19 -5.24 -16.26
C PRO A 263 9.32 -5.76 -15.12
N ILE A 264 9.97 -6.25 -14.06
CA ILE A 264 9.34 -6.65 -12.79
C ILE A 264 9.77 -5.66 -11.71
N TYR A 265 8.85 -4.86 -11.20
CA TYR A 265 9.12 -3.87 -10.16
C TYR A 265 8.75 -4.41 -8.79
N ASP A 266 9.70 -4.35 -7.86
CA ASP A 266 9.44 -4.68 -6.47
C ASP A 266 8.71 -3.56 -5.76
N THR A 267 7.95 -3.93 -4.73
CA THR A 267 7.15 -3.02 -3.91
C THR A 267 7.23 -3.43 -2.46
N TYR A 268 7.49 -2.48 -1.58
CA TYR A 268 7.47 -2.66 -0.14
C TYR A 268 6.28 -1.93 0.48
N GLY A 269 5.65 -2.58 1.45
CA GLY A 269 4.54 -1.99 2.18
C GLY A 269 3.97 -2.89 3.25
N THR A 270 3.10 -2.31 4.08
CA THR A 270 2.39 -3.01 5.15
C THR A 270 0.88 -2.75 5.07
N HIS A 271 0.11 -3.47 5.88
CA HIS A 271 -1.33 -3.25 5.96
C HIS A 271 -1.67 -1.87 6.49
N GLU A 272 -0.84 -1.34 7.38
CA GLU A 272 -1.06 -0.09 8.09
C GLU A 272 -0.81 1.13 7.22
N VAL A 273 0.21 1.08 6.36
CA VAL A 273 0.64 2.25 5.57
C VAL A 273 0.42 2.10 4.06
N GLY A 274 0.08 0.91 3.58
CA GLY A 274 -0.02 0.63 2.15
C GLY A 274 1.36 0.58 1.50
N THR A 275 1.53 1.22 0.33
CA THR A 275 2.81 1.29 -0.38
C THR A 275 3.75 2.29 0.32
N ALA A 276 4.80 1.80 0.97
CA ALA A 276 5.83 2.60 1.62
C ALA A 276 7.06 2.83 0.71
N GLY A 277 7.39 1.84 -0.14
CA GLY A 277 8.49 1.91 -1.08
C GLY A 277 8.16 1.24 -2.41
N PHE A 278 8.79 1.70 -3.48
CA PHE A 278 8.62 1.17 -4.82
C PHE A 278 9.86 1.38 -5.68
N GLU A 279 10.11 0.47 -6.59
CA GLU A 279 11.12 0.65 -7.62
C GLU A 279 10.60 1.48 -8.79
N CYS A 280 11.48 2.31 -9.36
CA CYS A 280 11.24 2.97 -10.65
C CYS A 280 11.85 2.17 -11.80
N THR A 281 11.81 2.73 -13.00
CA THR A 281 12.33 2.09 -14.22
C THR A 281 13.83 1.77 -14.20
N HIS A 282 14.59 2.36 -13.28
CA HIS A 282 16.03 2.07 -13.14
C HIS A 282 16.34 0.81 -12.33
N GLN A 283 15.43 0.34 -11.48
CA GLN A 283 15.58 -0.87 -10.65
C GLN A 283 16.88 -0.95 -9.83
N THR A 284 17.36 0.20 -9.35
CA THR A 284 18.61 0.32 -8.59
C THR A 284 18.38 0.54 -7.08
N GLY A 285 17.18 0.36 -6.62
CA GLY A 285 16.73 0.55 -5.25
C GLY A 285 15.30 1.07 -5.21
N MET A 286 14.74 1.21 -4.01
CA MET A 286 13.39 1.69 -3.80
C MET A 286 13.37 3.19 -3.50
N HIS A 287 12.46 3.90 -4.15
CA HIS A 287 12.01 5.21 -3.70
C HIS A 287 11.01 5.03 -2.56
N LEU A 288 11.13 5.85 -1.53
CA LEU A 288 10.17 5.88 -0.42
C LEU A 288 9.03 6.86 -0.72
N MET A 289 7.86 6.58 -0.20
CA MET A 289 6.74 7.53 -0.16
C MET A 289 6.95 8.50 1.00
N GLU A 290 7.97 9.35 0.90
CA GLU A 290 8.49 10.20 1.98
C GLU A 290 7.51 11.24 2.47
N ASP A 291 6.46 11.53 1.69
CA ASP A 291 5.34 12.37 2.13
C ASP A 291 4.23 11.59 2.87
N CYS A 292 4.32 10.26 2.93
CA CYS A 292 3.36 9.41 3.62
C CYS A 292 3.97 8.65 4.80
N VAL A 293 5.24 8.28 4.70
CA VAL A 293 5.94 7.48 5.71
C VAL A 293 7.34 8.03 5.96
N TYR A 294 7.82 7.84 7.17
CA TYR A 294 9.22 8.03 7.54
C TYR A 294 9.78 6.67 7.97
N LEU A 295 10.90 6.28 7.41
CA LEU A 295 11.61 5.04 7.74
C LEU A 295 12.97 5.38 8.37
N GLU A 296 13.28 4.73 9.49
CA GLU A 296 14.57 4.79 10.18
C GLU A 296 15.40 3.54 9.89
#